data_6f3d0f07fcc5d0d9471fa13bbd8c5a18
#
_entry.id   6f3d0f07fcc5d0d9471fa13bbd8c5a18
#
_cell.length_a   1.000
_cell.length_b   1.000
_cell.length_c   1.000
_cell.angle_alpha   90.00
_cell.angle_beta   90.00
_cell.angle_gamma   90.00
#
_symmetry.space_group_name_H-M   'P 1'
#
loop_
_entity.id
_entity.type
_entity.pdbx_description
1 polymer ?
#
loop_
_entity_poly.entity_id
_entity_poly.type
_entity_poly.pdbx_seq_one_letter_code
_entity_poly.pdbx_strand_id
1 'polypeptide(L)'
;RDSRECTPWENYQLTKESPQLAVELASRAAEGAKELFAGELKVSVIIPSKDNPEVLEKCLHSLTRRSEGRIPVEILLVDNGSSAENKQKTEELIGRIRESGVPVRYIYEPAEFNFSTMCNRGAELAEGKFLLFLNDDIEVCGNGWLDKMVIRAMQPYVGSVGLKLYYPDSVKI
;
A
#
# COMPACT_ATOMS: atom_id res chain seq x y z
N ARG A 1 8.99 27.08 25.51
CA ARG A 1 9.28 26.81 24.09
C ARG A 1 7.98 26.40 23.44
N ASP A 2 7.60 27.16 22.43
CA ASP A 2 6.35 27.06 21.73
C ASP A 2 6.25 25.67 21.04
N SER A 3 5.22 24.90 21.35
CA SER A 3 5.01 23.51 20.89
C SER A 3 4.38 23.48 19.48
N ARG A 4 4.78 24.39 18.60
CA ARG A 4 4.35 24.34 17.20
C ARG A 4 4.92 23.09 16.53
N GLU A 5 4.03 22.22 16.08
CA GLU A 5 4.41 21.11 15.22
C GLU A 5 5.01 21.66 13.93
N CYS A 6 6.26 21.31 13.65
CA CYS A 6 6.92 21.71 12.41
C CYS A 6 6.24 21.05 11.21
N THR A 7 6.12 21.79 10.11
CA THR A 7 5.68 21.22 8.84
C THR A 7 6.70 20.18 8.33
N PRO A 8 6.33 19.25 7.45
CA PRO A 8 7.26 18.28 6.86
C PRO A 8 8.45 18.93 6.18
N TRP A 9 8.28 20.12 5.59
CA TRP A 9 9.33 20.87 4.95
C TRP A 9 10.30 21.50 5.97
N GLU A 10 9.78 22.08 7.02
CA GLU A 10 10.60 22.61 8.14
C GLU A 10 11.40 21.49 8.82
N ASN A 11 10.78 20.32 9.04
CA ASN A 11 11.46 19.13 9.53
C ASN A 11 12.58 18.66 8.61
N TYR A 12 12.37 18.66 7.28
CA TYR A 12 13.41 18.32 6.30
C TYR A 12 14.59 19.30 6.36
N GLN A 13 14.32 20.58 6.44
CA GLN A 13 15.38 21.61 6.56
C GLN A 13 16.14 21.47 7.89
N LEU A 14 15.42 21.31 8.99
CA LEU A 14 16.01 21.13 10.31
C LEU A 14 16.86 19.87 10.43
N THR A 15 16.47 18.75 9.82
CA THR A 15 17.28 17.51 9.80
C THR A 15 18.53 17.64 8.97
N LYS A 16 18.53 18.45 7.93
CA LYS A 16 19.70 18.76 7.13
C LYS A 16 20.72 19.60 7.90
N GLU A 17 20.24 20.49 8.80
CA GLU A 17 21.04 21.43 9.54
C GLU A 17 21.39 20.95 10.97
N SER A 18 20.68 19.96 11.51
CA SER A 18 20.89 19.45 12.87
C SER A 18 21.01 17.93 12.92
N PRO A 19 22.23 17.39 13.11
CA PRO A 19 22.44 15.96 13.30
C PRO A 19 21.68 15.38 14.51
N GLN A 20 21.46 16.17 15.58
CA GLN A 20 20.72 15.74 16.76
C GLN A 20 19.25 15.48 16.45
N LEU A 21 18.63 16.32 15.63
CA LEU A 21 17.25 16.12 15.19
C LEU A 21 17.10 14.89 14.29
N ALA A 22 18.11 14.63 13.45
CA ALA A 22 18.13 13.41 12.63
C ALA A 22 18.18 12.13 13.51
N VAL A 23 18.95 12.15 14.60
CA VAL A 23 19.00 11.05 15.58
C VAL A 23 17.67 10.90 16.31
N GLU A 24 17.02 11.98 16.72
CA GLU A 24 15.71 11.94 17.37
C GLU A 24 14.63 11.35 16.46
N LEU A 25 14.59 11.78 15.20
CA LEU A 25 13.66 11.23 14.21
C LEU A 25 13.94 9.75 13.88
N ALA A 26 15.22 9.36 13.85
CA ALA A 26 15.59 7.95 13.71
C ALA A 26 15.16 7.12 14.92
N SER A 27 15.26 7.67 16.14
CA SER A 27 14.79 7.01 17.37
C SER A 27 13.28 6.84 17.37
N ARG A 28 12.51 7.86 16.98
CA ARG A 28 11.05 7.76 16.83
C ARG A 28 10.64 6.75 15.77
N ALA A 29 11.37 6.70 14.64
CA ALA A 29 11.14 5.67 13.63
C ALA A 29 11.44 4.26 14.14
N ALA A 30 12.45 4.10 15.01
CA ALA A 30 12.77 2.83 15.66
C ALA A 30 11.72 2.43 16.72
N GLU A 31 11.12 3.38 17.43
CA GLU A 31 9.98 3.13 18.32
C GLU A 31 8.74 2.70 17.55
N GLY A 32 8.41 3.38 16.45
CA GLY A 32 7.35 2.94 15.54
C GLY A 32 7.60 1.54 14.97
N ALA A 33 8.86 1.19 14.68
CA ALA A 33 9.22 -0.16 14.28
C ALA A 33 8.96 -1.21 15.36
N LYS A 34 9.11 -0.88 16.66
CA LYS A 34 8.75 -1.80 17.76
C LYS A 34 7.26 -2.11 17.80
N GLU A 35 6.40 -1.12 17.54
CA GLU A 35 4.95 -1.35 17.41
C GLU A 35 4.63 -2.28 16.24
N LEU A 36 5.35 -2.16 15.10
CA LEU A 36 5.22 -3.09 13.97
C LEU A 36 5.47 -4.54 14.38
N PHE A 37 6.42 -4.77 15.28
CA PHE A 37 6.74 -6.11 15.79
C PHE A 37 5.75 -6.63 16.83
N ALA A 38 4.90 -5.78 17.40
CA ALA A 38 3.85 -6.18 18.33
C ALA A 38 2.61 -6.82 17.65
N GLY A 39 2.56 -6.85 16.32
CA GLY A 39 1.50 -7.54 15.56
C GLY A 39 0.18 -6.80 15.46
N GLU A 40 0.10 -5.55 15.91
CA GLU A 40 -1.14 -4.76 15.92
C GLU A 40 -1.41 -4.00 14.59
N LEU A 41 -0.43 -3.93 13.71
CA LEU A 41 -0.54 -3.16 12.47
C LEU A 41 -0.92 -4.06 11.29
N LYS A 42 -1.98 -3.67 10.58
CA LYS A 42 -2.44 -4.30 9.33
C LYS A 42 -2.57 -3.24 8.26
N VAL A 43 -2.22 -3.59 7.03
CA VAL A 43 -2.41 -2.74 5.85
C VAL A 43 -3.49 -3.35 4.96
N SER A 44 -4.47 -2.55 4.58
CA SER A 44 -5.45 -2.90 3.56
C SER A 44 -5.00 -2.33 2.22
N VAL A 45 -4.65 -3.22 1.28
CA VAL A 45 -4.29 -2.86 -0.09
C VAL A 45 -5.54 -2.85 -0.94
N ILE A 46 -5.92 -1.69 -1.44
CA ILE A 46 -7.12 -1.46 -2.24
C ILE A 46 -6.71 -1.35 -3.70
N ILE A 47 -7.18 -2.28 -4.53
CA ILE A 47 -6.83 -2.37 -5.94
C ILE A 47 -8.11 -2.26 -6.78
N PRO A 48 -8.39 -1.09 -7.37
CA PRO A 48 -9.39 -0.95 -8.42
C PRO A 48 -8.92 -1.67 -9.68
N SER A 49 -9.76 -2.50 -10.29
CA SER A 49 -9.42 -3.21 -11.54
C SER A 49 -10.66 -3.43 -12.39
N LYS A 50 -10.48 -3.52 -13.70
CA LYS A 50 -11.52 -3.90 -14.64
C LYS A 50 -10.92 -4.47 -15.91
N ASP A 51 -11.39 -5.65 -16.31
CA ASP A 51 -11.07 -6.31 -17.59
C ASP A 51 -9.57 -6.49 -17.88
N ASN A 52 -8.73 -6.61 -16.84
CA ASN A 52 -7.27 -6.60 -16.99
C ASN A 52 -6.57 -7.71 -16.18
N PRO A 53 -7.02 -8.98 -16.28
CA PRO A 53 -6.55 -10.06 -15.41
C PRO A 53 -5.05 -10.35 -15.56
N GLU A 54 -4.47 -10.24 -16.77
CA GLU A 54 -3.05 -10.52 -17.01
C GLU A 54 -2.12 -9.49 -16.33
N VAL A 55 -2.52 -8.22 -16.32
CA VAL A 55 -1.76 -7.15 -15.66
C VAL A 55 -1.92 -7.26 -14.14
N LEU A 56 -3.15 -7.48 -13.68
CA LEU A 56 -3.45 -7.73 -12.28
C LEU A 56 -2.66 -8.92 -11.72
N GLU A 57 -2.47 -9.98 -12.50
CA GLU A 57 -1.68 -11.15 -12.09
C GLU A 57 -0.24 -10.77 -11.74
N LYS A 58 0.42 -9.94 -12.56
CA LYS A 58 1.78 -9.46 -12.28
C LYS A 58 1.83 -8.60 -11.02
N CYS A 59 0.85 -7.70 -10.85
CA CYS A 59 0.71 -6.87 -9.66
C CYS A 59 0.60 -7.74 -8.41
N LEU A 60 -0.37 -8.66 -8.35
CA LEU A 60 -0.61 -9.52 -7.19
C LEU A 60 0.59 -10.43 -6.87
N HIS A 61 1.22 -11.02 -7.89
CA HIS A 61 2.42 -11.83 -7.69
C HIS A 61 3.59 -11.01 -7.16
N SER A 62 3.78 -9.77 -7.63
CA SER A 62 4.83 -8.90 -7.12
C SER A 62 4.60 -8.51 -5.66
N LEU A 63 3.35 -8.25 -5.29
CA LEU A 63 2.95 -7.99 -3.90
C LEU A 63 3.23 -9.19 -2.99
N THR A 64 2.76 -10.38 -3.36
CA THR A 64 2.89 -11.58 -2.52
C THR A 64 4.33 -12.04 -2.35
N ARG A 65 5.14 -12.02 -3.40
CA ARG A 65 6.56 -12.40 -3.35
C ARG A 65 7.44 -11.44 -2.55
N ARG A 66 7.05 -10.17 -2.45
CA ARG A 66 7.85 -9.11 -1.80
C ARG A 66 7.24 -8.57 -0.53
N SER A 67 6.13 -9.15 -0.10
CA SER A 67 5.51 -8.91 1.22
C SER A 67 6.08 -9.83 2.29
N GLU A 68 7.34 -10.29 2.17
CA GLU A 68 8.09 -10.96 3.26
C GLU A 68 8.32 -10.01 4.45
N GLY A 69 7.53 -8.94 4.50
CA GLY A 69 7.42 -8.00 5.60
C GLY A 69 6.70 -8.60 6.81
N ARG A 70 6.92 -7.98 7.95
CA ARG A 70 6.32 -8.37 9.23
C ARG A 70 4.92 -7.81 9.42
N ILE A 71 4.48 -6.94 8.49
CA ILE A 71 3.18 -6.27 8.56
C ILE A 71 2.14 -7.14 7.87
N PRO A 72 1.09 -7.57 8.58
CA PRO A 72 -0.03 -8.27 7.97
C PRO A 72 -0.70 -7.43 6.88
N VAL A 73 -1.03 -8.09 5.77
CA VAL A 73 -1.67 -7.46 4.62
C VAL A 73 -2.98 -8.17 4.33
N GLU A 74 -4.00 -7.42 3.95
CA GLU A 74 -5.16 -7.92 3.22
C GLU A 74 -5.27 -7.17 1.89
N ILE A 75 -5.81 -7.82 0.88
CA ILE A 75 -6.06 -7.22 -0.43
C ILE A 75 -7.56 -7.11 -0.66
N LEU A 76 -8.02 -5.91 -1.00
CA LEU A 76 -9.38 -5.65 -1.43
C LEU A 76 -9.34 -5.31 -2.93
N LEU A 77 -9.71 -6.28 -3.75
CA LEU A 77 -9.81 -6.10 -5.20
C LEU A 77 -11.23 -5.65 -5.54
N VAL A 78 -11.36 -4.42 -6.03
CA VAL A 78 -12.63 -3.81 -6.40
C VAL A 78 -12.77 -3.81 -7.92
N ASP A 79 -13.72 -4.61 -8.41
CA ASP A 79 -14.02 -4.76 -9.83
C ASP A 79 -15.37 -4.12 -10.15
N ASN A 80 -15.36 -3.12 -11.00
CA ASN A 80 -16.57 -2.40 -11.34
C ASN A 80 -17.26 -2.91 -12.62
N GLY A 81 -17.19 -4.18 -12.88
CA GLY A 81 -17.93 -4.85 -13.94
C GLY A 81 -17.07 -5.34 -15.09
N SER A 82 -16.08 -6.15 -14.81
CA SER A 82 -15.39 -6.95 -15.81
C SER A 82 -16.35 -7.88 -16.55
N SER A 83 -16.02 -8.20 -17.79
CA SER A 83 -16.74 -9.21 -18.59
C SER A 83 -16.78 -10.56 -17.87
N ALA A 84 -17.73 -11.40 -18.22
CA ALA A 84 -17.88 -12.73 -17.58
C ALA A 84 -16.59 -13.57 -17.70
N GLU A 85 -15.90 -13.51 -18.85
CA GLU A 85 -14.64 -14.20 -19.08
C GLU A 85 -13.53 -13.66 -18.17
N ASN A 86 -13.34 -12.35 -18.13
CA ASN A 86 -12.30 -11.74 -17.33
C ASN A 86 -12.58 -11.85 -15.82
N LYS A 87 -13.84 -11.79 -15.43
CA LYS A 87 -14.25 -12.08 -14.05
C LYS A 87 -13.84 -13.48 -13.63
N GLN A 88 -14.11 -14.49 -14.46
CA GLN A 88 -13.73 -15.88 -14.18
C GLN A 88 -12.20 -16.00 -14.03
N LYS A 89 -11.41 -15.43 -14.97
CA LYS A 89 -9.94 -15.43 -14.88
C LYS A 89 -9.44 -14.76 -13.59
N THR A 90 -10.08 -13.67 -13.19
CA THR A 90 -9.77 -12.96 -11.95
C THR A 90 -10.09 -13.82 -10.72
N GLU A 91 -11.23 -14.51 -10.68
CA GLU A 91 -11.60 -15.41 -9.58
C GLU A 91 -10.62 -16.59 -9.45
N GLU A 92 -10.19 -17.18 -10.56
CA GLU A 92 -9.16 -18.23 -10.59
C GLU A 92 -7.80 -17.72 -10.09
N LEU A 93 -7.39 -16.52 -10.51
CA LEU A 93 -6.17 -15.86 -10.03
C LEU A 93 -6.22 -15.64 -8.52
N ILE A 94 -7.33 -15.11 -8.00
CA ILE A 94 -7.53 -14.88 -6.57
C ILE A 94 -7.44 -16.20 -5.78
N GLY A 95 -7.98 -17.30 -6.32
CA GLY A 95 -7.83 -18.63 -5.74
C GLY A 95 -6.37 -18.98 -5.51
N ARG A 96 -5.53 -18.85 -6.54
CA ARG A 96 -4.08 -19.10 -6.46
C ARG A 96 -3.36 -18.19 -5.45
N ILE A 97 -3.75 -16.92 -5.39
CA ILE A 97 -3.15 -15.98 -4.43
C ILE A 97 -3.51 -16.34 -2.99
N ARG A 98 -4.76 -16.72 -2.71
CA ARG A 98 -5.19 -17.17 -1.38
C ARG A 98 -4.44 -18.40 -0.90
N GLU A 99 -4.08 -19.32 -1.78
CA GLU A 99 -3.26 -20.50 -1.47
C GLU A 99 -1.85 -20.09 -0.95
N SER A 100 -1.34 -18.91 -1.32
CA SER A 100 -0.09 -18.37 -0.77
C SER A 100 -0.23 -17.78 0.63
N GLY A 101 -1.43 -17.82 1.24
CA GLY A 101 -1.70 -17.34 2.59
C GLY A 101 -2.05 -15.85 2.70
N VAL A 102 -2.16 -15.12 1.59
CA VAL A 102 -2.57 -13.72 1.61
C VAL A 102 -4.09 -13.62 1.49
N PRO A 103 -4.77 -12.97 2.46
CA PRO A 103 -6.22 -12.75 2.38
C PRO A 103 -6.57 -11.80 1.24
N VAL A 104 -7.41 -12.25 0.30
CA VAL A 104 -7.93 -11.43 -0.79
C VAL A 104 -9.45 -11.42 -0.73
N ARG A 105 -10.05 -10.23 -0.68
CA ARG A 105 -11.50 -10.03 -0.82
C ARG A 105 -11.77 -9.49 -2.21
N TYR A 106 -12.61 -10.20 -2.97
CA TYR A 106 -13.05 -9.77 -4.29
C TYR A 106 -14.43 -9.13 -4.18
N ILE A 107 -14.54 -7.89 -4.63
CA ILE A 107 -15.74 -7.06 -4.58
C ILE A 107 -16.12 -6.76 -6.03
N TYR A 108 -17.14 -7.47 -6.53
CA TYR A 108 -17.65 -7.28 -7.88
C TYR A 108 -18.95 -6.48 -7.85
N GLU A 109 -18.86 -5.22 -8.25
CA GLU A 109 -19.97 -4.25 -8.24
C GLU A 109 -20.06 -3.53 -9.60
N PRO A 110 -20.76 -4.11 -10.59
CA PRO A 110 -20.91 -3.52 -11.92
C PRO A 110 -21.54 -2.14 -11.86
N ALA A 111 -20.82 -1.13 -12.35
CA ALA A 111 -21.25 0.26 -12.38
C ALA A 111 -20.54 1.03 -13.48
N GLU A 112 -20.95 2.26 -13.74
CA GLU A 112 -20.14 3.19 -14.53
C GLU A 112 -18.77 3.39 -13.89
N PHE A 113 -17.70 3.40 -14.72
CA PHE A 113 -16.35 3.52 -14.21
C PHE A 113 -16.14 4.82 -13.43
N ASN A 114 -15.77 4.65 -12.17
CA ASN A 114 -15.37 5.76 -11.31
C ASN A 114 -14.29 5.29 -10.33
N PHE A 115 -13.06 5.69 -10.57
CA PHE A 115 -11.91 5.31 -9.77
C PHE A 115 -12.08 5.67 -8.28
N SER A 116 -12.56 6.89 -8.00
CA SER A 116 -12.75 7.35 -6.62
C SER A 116 -13.81 6.52 -5.88
N THR A 117 -14.89 6.17 -6.56
CA THR A 117 -15.95 5.31 -5.97
C THR A 117 -15.40 3.92 -5.64
N MET A 118 -14.60 3.33 -6.54
CA MET A 118 -13.96 2.04 -6.30
C MET A 118 -13.00 2.09 -5.12
N CYS A 119 -12.16 3.13 -5.04
CA CYS A 119 -11.26 3.35 -3.90
C CYS A 119 -12.02 3.51 -2.59
N ASN A 120 -13.08 4.33 -2.55
CA ASN A 120 -13.91 4.54 -1.38
C ASN A 120 -14.58 3.23 -0.95
N ARG A 121 -15.09 2.46 -1.91
CA ARG A 121 -15.71 1.16 -1.62
C ARG A 121 -14.73 0.17 -0.97
N GLY A 122 -13.51 0.11 -1.48
CA GLY A 122 -12.45 -0.67 -0.85
C GLY A 122 -12.14 -0.17 0.57
N ALA A 123 -12.04 1.15 0.75
CA ALA A 123 -11.77 1.76 2.05
C ALA A 123 -12.85 1.49 3.10
N GLU A 124 -14.13 1.49 2.70
CA GLU A 124 -15.26 1.16 3.59
C GLU A 124 -15.20 -0.28 4.13
N LEU A 125 -14.62 -1.20 3.37
CA LEU A 125 -14.53 -2.61 3.69
C LEU A 125 -13.19 -3.01 4.31
N ALA A 126 -12.24 -2.07 4.39
CA ALA A 126 -10.91 -2.28 4.91
C ALA A 126 -10.91 -2.45 6.43
N GLU A 127 -10.09 -3.38 6.92
CA GLU A 127 -9.89 -3.66 8.35
C GLU A 127 -8.53 -3.18 8.85
N GLY A 128 -7.64 -2.79 7.94
CA GLY A 128 -6.29 -2.35 8.28
C GLY A 128 -6.25 -0.93 8.86
N LYS A 129 -5.28 -0.69 9.73
CA LYS A 129 -4.98 0.63 10.29
C LYS A 129 -4.48 1.61 9.22
N PHE A 130 -3.85 1.09 8.17
CA PHE A 130 -3.37 1.84 7.02
C PHE A 130 -4.06 1.38 5.75
N LEU A 131 -4.37 2.33 4.88
CA LEU A 131 -4.92 2.08 3.55
C LEU A 131 -3.84 2.35 2.51
N LEU A 132 -3.60 1.38 1.63
CA LEU A 132 -2.75 1.53 0.46
C LEU A 132 -3.60 1.46 -0.80
N PHE A 133 -3.74 2.57 -1.50
CA PHE A 133 -4.37 2.61 -2.82
C PHE A 133 -3.31 2.26 -3.87
N LEU A 134 -3.54 1.21 -4.63
CA LEU A 134 -2.60 0.69 -5.62
C LEU A 134 -3.33 0.41 -6.93
N ASN A 135 -2.78 0.88 -8.05
CA ASN A 135 -3.29 0.50 -9.36
C ASN A 135 -2.94 -0.95 -9.68
N ASP A 136 -3.74 -1.59 -10.52
CA ASP A 136 -3.58 -3.00 -10.93
C ASP A 136 -2.39 -3.24 -11.88
N ASP A 137 -1.76 -2.16 -12.40
CA ASP A 137 -0.61 -2.18 -13.30
C ASP A 137 0.75 -1.94 -12.58
N ILE A 138 0.76 -1.89 -11.26
CA ILE A 138 1.98 -1.65 -10.48
C ILE A 138 2.67 -2.97 -10.11
N GLU A 139 3.96 -3.04 -10.37
CA GLU A 139 4.81 -4.15 -9.92
C GLU A 139 5.81 -3.67 -8.86
N VAL A 140 5.85 -4.36 -7.73
CA VAL A 140 6.79 -4.06 -6.64
C VAL A 140 8.18 -4.57 -6.99
N CYS A 141 9.17 -3.67 -7.00
CA CYS A 141 10.55 -3.98 -7.39
C CYS A 141 11.48 -4.36 -6.23
N GLY A 142 11.15 -4.01 -4.98
CA GLY A 142 12.06 -4.16 -3.83
C GLY A 142 11.43 -4.81 -2.61
N ASN A 143 12.25 -5.48 -1.78
CA ASN A 143 11.83 -6.07 -0.52
C ASN A 143 11.71 -5.01 0.58
N GLY A 144 10.85 -5.25 1.58
CA GLY A 144 10.67 -4.35 2.73
C GLY A 144 10.12 -2.97 2.37
N TRP A 145 9.52 -2.83 1.21
CA TRP A 145 8.94 -1.57 0.73
C TRP A 145 7.76 -1.11 1.60
N LEU A 146 6.89 -2.07 1.97
CA LEU A 146 5.70 -1.79 2.77
C LEU A 146 6.06 -1.35 4.18
N ASP A 147 7.00 -2.04 4.83
CA ASP A 147 7.49 -1.68 6.16
C ASP A 147 8.05 -0.25 6.16
N LYS A 148 8.80 0.11 5.14
CA LYS A 148 9.35 1.47 4.99
C LYS A 148 8.26 2.53 4.82
N MET A 149 7.19 2.22 4.07
CA MET A 149 6.05 3.13 3.93
C MET A 149 5.32 3.30 5.25
N VAL A 150 5.00 2.21 5.94
CA VAL A 150 4.25 2.24 7.18
C VAL A 150 5.02 2.97 8.29
N ILE A 151 6.33 2.69 8.45
CA ILE A 151 7.18 3.41 9.42
C ILE A 151 7.12 4.93 9.19
N ARG A 152 7.09 5.37 7.95
CA ARG A 152 6.95 6.80 7.62
C ARG A 152 5.54 7.31 7.88
N ALA A 153 4.51 6.55 7.52
CA ALA A 153 3.11 6.92 7.73
C ALA A 153 2.71 6.98 9.21
N MET A 154 3.45 6.28 10.08
CA MET A 154 3.24 6.33 11.54
C MET A 154 3.67 7.64 12.18
N GLN A 155 4.43 8.48 11.50
CA GLN A 155 4.84 9.76 12.06
C GLN A 155 3.62 10.69 12.24
N PRO A 156 3.42 11.33 13.40
CA PRO A 156 2.20 12.09 13.71
C PRO A 156 1.88 13.23 12.74
N TYR A 157 2.90 13.73 12.03
CA TYR A 157 2.78 14.84 11.07
C TYR A 157 2.64 14.37 9.62
N VAL A 158 2.60 13.04 9.37
CA VAL A 158 2.49 12.49 8.02
C VAL A 158 1.06 12.09 7.74
N GLY A 159 0.43 12.74 6.78
CA GLY A 159 -0.92 12.40 6.33
C GLY A 159 -0.96 11.33 5.24
N SER A 160 0.07 11.27 4.39
CA SER A 160 0.19 10.26 3.33
C SER A 160 1.63 10.03 2.93
N VAL A 161 1.90 8.82 2.41
CA VAL A 161 3.22 8.40 1.89
C VAL A 161 3.04 7.83 0.50
N GLY A 162 3.81 8.33 -0.46
CA GLY A 162 3.88 7.79 -1.82
C GLY A 162 5.21 7.12 -2.12
N LEU A 163 5.20 6.21 -3.08
CA LEU A 163 6.40 5.59 -3.63
C LEU A 163 6.84 6.30 -4.91
N LYS A 164 8.13 6.24 -5.19
CA LYS A 164 8.67 6.62 -6.48
C LYS A 164 8.37 5.52 -7.48
N LEU A 165 7.72 5.89 -8.59
CA LEU A 165 7.39 4.98 -9.67
C LEU A 165 8.43 5.10 -10.78
N TYR A 166 8.72 3.99 -11.44
CA TYR A 166 9.61 3.91 -12.59
C TYR A 166 8.90 3.21 -13.74
N TYR A 167 9.16 3.64 -14.94
CA TYR A 167 8.75 2.89 -16.13
C TYR A 167 9.59 1.61 -16.25
N PRO A 168 9.02 0.48 -16.72
CA PRO A 168 9.72 -0.81 -16.77
C PRO A 168 11.06 -0.78 -17.53
N ASP A 169 11.13 0.00 -18.59
CA ASP A 169 12.27 0.04 -19.50
C ASP A 169 13.13 1.31 -19.40
N SER A 170 12.94 2.12 -18.36
CA SER A 170 13.66 3.36 -18.20
C SER A 170 13.87 3.77 -16.76
N VAL A 171 14.99 4.44 -16.47
CA VAL A 171 15.19 5.17 -15.21
C VAL A 171 14.53 6.55 -15.21
N LYS A 172 13.67 6.83 -16.19
CA LYS A 172 12.87 8.05 -16.23
C LYS A 172 11.76 7.96 -15.20
N ILE A 173 11.50 9.07 -14.57
CA ILE A 173 10.50 9.29 -13.52
C ILE A 173 9.36 10.07 -14.15
#